data_51f8a71aa069f65863aa6bc6cb621390
#
_entry.id   51f8a71aa069f65863aa6bc6cb621390
#
_cell.length_a   1.000
_cell.length_b   1.000
_cell.length_c   1.000
_cell.angle_alpha   90.00
_cell.angle_beta   90.00
_cell.angle_gamma   90.00
#
_symmetry.space_group_name_H-M   'P 1'
#
loop_
_entity.id
_entity.type
_entity.pdbx_description
1 polymer ?
#
loop_
_entity_poly.entity_id
_entity_poly.type
_entity_poly.pdbx_seq_one_letter_code
_entity_poly.pdbx_strand_id
1 'polypeptide(L)'
;MMNEQTDRRNFLQKSLLGTTGLTGIGASITSTGSVTAETVSQAAEGEIQTDVDVLVVGGGTAGHVAAIQAGRNGAKTLLVERGAQLGGMTTTGGVSFPGLFDAWGKQVIAGIGWELVKEAVELDGGKFPNFAKVPKSHWMNQVYVNQFLYAILAEEKCEQAGVAIAYHEFPASVEKTTGGWQVDCVGFGTRRRVICKQIIDCTGGAEVVGMMGFARLREEETQPGSMLFQLGEANNPGRRQLHRLYVHGADSSNSRTVTKANMTGRKSVLAKLRKEKKRLMHLQPEAGFRESYRIEGETIITVNDYTSGRVFEDAVSNAFYPVDLHTKNGVKPKPLK
;
A
#
# COMPACT_ATOMS: atom_id res chain seq x y z
N MET A 1 24.54 41.62 -21.37
CA MET A 1 23.70 40.92 -20.37
C MET A 1 24.37 39.57 -20.15
N MET A 2 25.14 39.47 -19.08
CA MET A 2 25.94 38.29 -18.78
C MET A 2 25.10 37.27 -18.02
N ASN A 3 25.20 36.04 -18.49
CA ASN A 3 24.49 34.88 -17.97
C ASN A 3 25.29 34.30 -16.79
N GLU A 4 24.85 34.54 -15.54
CA GLU A 4 25.42 33.91 -14.36
C GLU A 4 24.77 32.55 -14.14
N GLN A 5 25.36 31.51 -14.68
CA GLN A 5 25.16 30.16 -14.18
C GLN A 5 25.95 29.98 -12.89
N THR A 6 25.26 30.06 -11.76
CA THR A 6 25.88 29.80 -10.46
C THR A 6 26.10 28.30 -10.32
N ASP A 7 27.32 27.87 -10.55
CA ASP A 7 27.75 26.47 -10.40
C ASP A 7 27.73 26.06 -8.91
N ARG A 8 26.91 25.09 -8.56
CA ARG A 8 26.78 24.55 -7.18
C ARG A 8 28.12 24.04 -6.61
N ARG A 9 29.07 23.65 -7.46
CA ARG A 9 30.41 23.25 -7.02
C ARG A 9 31.21 24.42 -6.46
N ASN A 10 31.06 25.62 -7.02
CA ASN A 10 31.73 26.83 -6.55
C ASN A 10 31.14 27.33 -5.22
N PHE A 11 29.89 27.03 -4.90
CA PHE A 11 29.29 27.37 -3.59
C PHE A 11 29.93 26.57 -2.45
N LEU A 12 30.11 25.25 -2.65
CA LEU A 12 30.75 24.38 -1.66
C LEU A 12 32.24 24.68 -1.46
N GLN A 13 32.98 25.05 -2.51
CA GLN A 13 34.38 25.43 -2.38
C GLN A 13 34.57 26.80 -1.71
N LYS A 14 33.69 27.76 -1.94
CA LYS A 14 33.76 29.09 -1.28
C LYS A 14 33.39 29.04 0.20
N SER A 15 32.61 28.05 0.64
CA SER A 15 32.31 27.86 2.07
C SER A 15 33.49 27.29 2.87
N LEU A 16 34.47 26.69 2.20
CA LEU A 16 35.66 26.12 2.84
C LEU A 16 36.91 27.02 2.85
N LEU A 17 36.90 28.17 2.14
CA LEU A 17 38.07 29.02 1.95
C LEU A 17 37.89 30.47 2.45
N GLY A 18 36.90 30.73 3.31
CA GLY A 18 36.58 32.06 3.81
C GLY A 18 37.20 32.43 5.15
N THR A 19 38.52 32.24 5.34
CA THR A 19 39.23 32.90 6.47
C THR A 19 40.69 33.22 6.13
N THR A 20 40.90 34.31 5.38
CA THR A 20 42.14 35.08 5.53
C THR A 20 41.94 36.51 5.05
N GLY A 21 42.07 37.46 5.99
CA GLY A 21 42.47 38.84 5.72
C GLY A 21 41.41 39.92 5.76
N LEU A 22 41.21 40.49 6.94
CA LEU A 22 40.99 41.93 7.14
C LEU A 22 41.37 42.27 8.57
N THR A 23 42.49 42.98 8.71
CA THR A 23 42.96 43.61 9.92
C THR A 23 42.15 44.89 10.19
N GLY A 24 41.64 45.06 11.41
CA GLY A 24 41.29 46.39 11.92
C GLY A 24 40.05 46.40 12.79
N ILE A 25 40.32 46.66 14.08
CA ILE A 25 39.44 47.18 15.14
C ILE A 25 38.61 46.12 15.90
N GLY A 26 39.05 45.98 17.15
CA GLY A 26 38.62 45.02 18.16
C GLY A 26 37.14 44.91 18.46
N ALA A 27 36.72 43.71 18.45
CA ALA A 27 35.75 43.14 19.37
C ALA A 27 36.03 41.63 19.35
N SER A 28 36.50 41.08 20.45
CA SER A 28 36.71 39.65 20.63
C SER A 28 35.37 38.91 20.56
N ILE A 29 35.11 38.26 19.45
CA ILE A 29 34.12 37.17 19.40
C ILE A 29 34.91 35.89 19.15
N THR A 30 35.42 35.32 20.22
CA THR A 30 35.90 33.94 20.24
C THR A 30 34.70 33.00 20.27
N SER A 31 34.23 32.59 19.11
CA SER A 31 33.52 31.33 18.99
C SER A 31 33.92 30.66 17.68
N THR A 32 35.11 30.06 17.69
CA THR A 32 35.44 28.97 16.79
C THR A 32 34.60 27.78 17.21
N GLY A 33 33.33 27.79 16.82
CA GLY A 33 32.54 26.58 16.82
C GLY A 33 33.07 25.70 15.69
N SER A 34 34.08 24.88 15.99
CA SER A 34 34.34 23.71 15.21
C SER A 34 33.06 22.88 15.29
N VAL A 35 32.31 22.80 14.19
CA VAL A 35 31.33 21.74 14.01
C VAL A 35 32.16 20.47 13.91
N THR A 36 32.53 19.90 15.07
CA THR A 36 32.94 18.53 15.14
C THR A 36 31.69 17.74 14.72
N ALA A 37 31.68 17.21 13.49
CA ALA A 37 30.78 16.13 13.18
C ALA A 37 31.14 15.03 14.21
N GLU A 38 30.38 14.95 15.29
CA GLU A 38 30.42 13.76 16.12
C GLU A 38 30.15 12.60 15.17
N THR A 39 31.15 11.75 15.01
CA THR A 39 30.93 10.44 14.47
C THR A 39 30.07 9.74 15.51
N VAL A 40 28.76 9.90 15.42
CA VAL A 40 27.82 9.08 16.15
C VAL A 40 28.05 7.71 15.56
N SER A 41 28.91 6.91 16.21
CA SER A 41 28.86 5.48 16.08
C SER A 41 27.46 5.13 16.58
N GLN A 42 26.49 5.05 15.67
CA GLN A 42 25.26 4.37 15.96
C GLN A 42 25.64 2.91 16.23
N ALA A 43 25.90 2.63 17.49
CA ALA A 43 25.63 1.31 18.00
C ALA A 43 24.21 1.00 17.52
N ALA A 44 24.02 -0.10 16.81
CA ALA A 44 22.71 -0.54 16.35
C ALA A 44 21.71 -0.27 17.46
N GLU A 45 20.76 0.64 17.20
CA GLU A 45 19.70 0.91 18.19
C GLU A 45 19.17 -0.45 18.62
N GLY A 46 19.07 -0.67 19.91
CA GLY A 46 18.91 -1.99 20.50
C GLY A 46 17.71 -2.72 19.90
N GLU A 47 17.82 -4.02 19.83
CA GLU A 47 16.72 -4.88 19.40
C GLU A 47 15.48 -4.60 20.28
N ILE A 48 14.38 -4.16 19.64
CA ILE A 48 13.13 -3.90 20.31
C ILE A 48 12.38 -5.22 20.47
N GLN A 49 12.19 -5.69 21.70
CA GLN A 49 11.30 -6.81 21.96
C GLN A 49 9.87 -6.30 22.13
N THR A 50 8.92 -6.97 21.48
CA THR A 50 7.50 -6.65 21.53
C THR A 50 6.70 -7.94 21.73
N ASP A 51 5.92 -8.00 22.82
CA ASP A 51 5.06 -9.13 23.12
C ASP A 51 3.61 -8.74 22.84
N VAL A 52 2.91 -9.51 21.99
CA VAL A 52 1.52 -9.27 21.60
C VAL A 52 0.72 -10.58 21.51
N ASP A 53 -0.59 -10.48 21.52
CA ASP A 53 -1.46 -11.63 21.23
C ASP A 53 -1.49 -11.92 19.74
N VAL A 54 -1.63 -10.85 18.93
CA VAL A 54 -1.78 -10.94 17.47
C VAL A 54 -0.77 -10.04 16.78
N LEU A 55 -0.01 -10.60 15.87
CA LEU A 55 0.79 -9.87 14.90
C LEU A 55 0.06 -9.91 13.54
N VAL A 56 -0.28 -8.75 13.00
CA VAL A 56 -0.79 -8.61 11.64
C VAL A 56 0.34 -8.12 10.75
N VAL A 57 0.62 -8.83 9.67
CA VAL A 57 1.68 -8.50 8.72
C VAL A 57 1.09 -8.00 7.41
N GLY A 58 1.36 -6.73 7.09
CA GLY A 58 0.84 -6.02 5.94
C GLY A 58 -0.40 -5.19 6.27
N GLY A 59 -0.29 -3.87 6.12
CA GLY A 59 -1.32 -2.87 6.41
C GLY A 59 -2.28 -2.57 5.25
N GLY A 60 -2.34 -3.45 4.24
CA GLY A 60 -3.33 -3.37 3.17
C GLY A 60 -4.77 -3.46 3.67
N THR A 61 -5.74 -3.44 2.76
CA THR A 61 -7.18 -3.44 3.12
C THR A 61 -7.56 -4.61 4.05
N ALA A 62 -6.99 -5.78 3.83
CA ALA A 62 -7.23 -6.93 4.71
C ALA A 62 -6.59 -6.72 6.10
N GLY A 63 -5.35 -6.19 6.14
CA GLY A 63 -4.57 -6.13 7.37
C GLY A 63 -5.10 -5.13 8.38
N HIS A 64 -5.38 -3.89 7.99
CA HIS A 64 -5.92 -2.94 8.96
C HIS A 64 -7.33 -3.35 9.44
N VAL A 65 -8.16 -3.96 8.59
CA VAL A 65 -9.47 -4.50 9.03
C VAL A 65 -9.29 -5.64 10.03
N ALA A 66 -8.36 -6.57 9.76
CA ALA A 66 -8.05 -7.67 10.68
C ALA A 66 -7.48 -7.15 12.01
N ALA A 67 -6.58 -6.17 11.96
CA ALA A 67 -5.99 -5.56 13.16
C ALA A 67 -7.05 -4.83 14.00
N ILE A 68 -7.91 -4.03 13.37
CA ILE A 68 -9.03 -3.34 14.05
C ILE A 68 -9.94 -4.37 14.73
N GLN A 69 -10.29 -5.46 14.04
CA GLN A 69 -11.15 -6.49 14.63
C GLN A 69 -10.47 -7.20 15.81
N ALA A 70 -9.18 -7.53 15.69
CA ALA A 70 -8.41 -8.12 16.79
C ALA A 70 -8.36 -7.20 18.01
N GLY A 71 -8.06 -5.91 17.80
CA GLY A 71 -8.05 -4.90 18.86
C GLY A 71 -9.42 -4.70 19.50
N ARG A 72 -10.51 -4.60 18.72
CA ARG A 72 -11.88 -4.50 19.22
C ARG A 72 -12.30 -5.71 20.08
N ASN A 73 -11.70 -6.87 19.82
CA ASN A 73 -11.90 -8.08 20.63
C ASN A 73 -10.97 -8.14 21.87
N GLY A 74 -10.21 -7.09 22.15
CA GLY A 74 -9.36 -6.98 23.32
C GLY A 74 -7.98 -7.65 23.18
N ALA A 75 -7.60 -8.14 21.99
CA ALA A 75 -6.29 -8.70 21.75
C ALA A 75 -5.23 -7.57 21.65
N LYS A 76 -4.12 -7.72 22.40
CA LYS A 76 -2.96 -6.86 22.23
C LYS A 76 -2.37 -7.09 20.83
N THR A 77 -2.52 -6.10 19.95
CA THR A 77 -2.26 -6.27 18.52
C THR A 77 -1.18 -5.31 18.03
N LEU A 78 -0.24 -5.85 17.23
CA LEU A 78 0.71 -5.07 16.45
C LEU A 78 0.43 -5.29 14.95
N LEU A 79 0.35 -4.20 14.20
CA LEU A 79 0.31 -4.19 12.75
C LEU A 79 1.63 -3.68 12.20
N VAL A 80 2.34 -4.51 11.43
CA VAL A 80 3.55 -4.09 10.70
C VAL A 80 3.23 -3.86 9.23
N GLU A 81 3.73 -2.75 8.68
CA GLU A 81 3.54 -2.38 7.28
C GLU A 81 4.87 -1.91 6.67
N ARG A 82 5.24 -2.47 5.52
CA ARG A 82 6.48 -2.11 4.79
C ARG A 82 6.45 -0.71 4.18
N GLY A 83 5.26 -0.18 3.93
CA GLY A 83 5.04 1.16 3.37
C GLY A 83 4.93 2.24 4.43
N ALA A 84 4.57 3.43 3.97
CA ALA A 84 4.43 4.63 4.79
C ALA A 84 2.98 4.94 5.19
N GLN A 85 2.02 4.12 4.79
CA GLN A 85 0.59 4.32 5.03
C GLN A 85 -0.21 3.03 4.92
N LEU A 86 -1.36 2.98 5.58
CA LEU A 86 -2.31 1.88 5.47
C LEU A 86 -3.12 1.93 4.16
N GLY A 87 -3.79 0.81 3.84
CA GLY A 87 -4.73 0.68 2.72
C GLY A 87 -4.18 -0.05 1.50
N GLY A 88 -2.86 -0.22 1.36
CA GLY A 88 -2.23 -1.00 0.29
C GLY A 88 -2.70 -0.58 -1.11
N MET A 89 -3.31 -1.50 -1.88
CA MET A 89 -3.77 -1.20 -3.24
C MET A 89 -4.85 -0.12 -3.31
N THR A 90 -5.66 0.05 -2.27
CA THR A 90 -6.68 1.11 -2.21
C THR A 90 -6.05 2.51 -2.11
N THR A 91 -4.93 2.64 -1.43
CA THR A 91 -4.23 3.91 -1.17
C THR A 91 -2.96 4.04 -2.01
N THR A 92 -1.93 3.26 -1.74
CA THR A 92 -0.62 3.30 -2.42
C THR A 92 -0.74 2.93 -3.90
N GLY A 93 -1.54 1.91 -4.23
CA GLY A 93 -1.80 1.53 -5.62
C GLY A 93 -2.84 2.39 -6.34
N GLY A 94 -3.62 3.19 -5.58
CA GLY A 94 -4.65 4.11 -6.10
C GLY A 94 -5.91 3.45 -6.65
N VAL A 95 -6.13 2.16 -6.37
CA VAL A 95 -7.39 1.48 -6.74
C VAL A 95 -8.47 1.87 -5.72
N SER A 96 -8.79 3.18 -5.70
CA SER A 96 -9.61 3.84 -4.69
C SER A 96 -11.12 3.79 -5.01
N PHE A 97 -11.57 2.67 -5.52
CA PHE A 97 -12.98 2.42 -5.84
C PHE A 97 -13.38 1.02 -5.39
N PRO A 98 -13.40 0.78 -4.07
CA PRO A 98 -13.84 -0.50 -3.53
C PRO A 98 -15.28 -0.80 -3.95
N GLY A 99 -15.59 -2.03 -4.01
CA GLY A 99 -16.92 -2.50 -4.37
C GLY A 99 -16.86 -3.95 -4.87
N LEU A 100 -17.98 -4.60 -4.98
CA LEU A 100 -19.33 -4.07 -4.76
C LEU A 100 -19.74 -4.32 -3.31
N PHE A 101 -20.47 -3.37 -2.74
CA PHE A 101 -21.11 -3.53 -1.41
C PHE A 101 -22.54 -4.04 -1.53
N ASP A 102 -23.06 -4.13 -2.76
CA ASP A 102 -24.42 -4.51 -3.06
C ASP A 102 -24.52 -5.71 -4.00
N ALA A 103 -25.59 -6.46 -3.86
CA ALA A 103 -26.04 -7.47 -4.80
C ALA A 103 -27.57 -7.47 -4.85
N TRP A 104 -28.14 -7.73 -6.02
CA TRP A 104 -29.60 -7.85 -6.24
C TRP A 104 -30.42 -6.67 -5.69
N GLY A 105 -29.89 -5.46 -5.75
CA GLY A 105 -30.57 -4.26 -5.26
C GLY A 105 -30.57 -4.12 -3.73
N LYS A 106 -29.66 -4.80 -3.03
CA LYS A 106 -29.51 -4.72 -1.57
C LYS A 106 -28.04 -4.59 -1.21
N GLN A 107 -27.75 -3.82 -0.17
CA GLN A 107 -26.44 -3.83 0.46
C GLN A 107 -26.22 -5.18 1.15
N VAL A 108 -25.16 -5.90 0.80
CA VAL A 108 -24.84 -7.23 1.34
C VAL A 108 -23.50 -7.24 2.10
N ILE A 109 -22.68 -6.22 1.95
CA ILE A 109 -21.40 -6.05 2.64
C ILE A 109 -21.51 -4.86 3.60
N ALA A 110 -21.14 -5.09 4.86
CA ALA A 110 -21.08 -4.12 5.95
C ALA A 110 -19.85 -4.38 6.82
N GLY A 111 -19.81 -3.86 8.06
CA GLY A 111 -18.70 -4.03 8.99
C GLY A 111 -17.59 -3.01 8.77
N ILE A 112 -16.40 -3.30 9.32
CA ILE A 112 -15.29 -2.35 9.44
C ILE A 112 -14.90 -1.72 8.09
N GLY A 113 -14.82 -2.52 7.03
CA GLY A 113 -14.50 -1.99 5.69
C GLY A 113 -15.54 -1.00 5.18
N TRP A 114 -16.81 -1.25 5.45
CA TRP A 114 -17.89 -0.32 5.10
C TRP A 114 -17.91 0.93 6.00
N GLU A 115 -17.64 0.78 7.29
CA GLU A 115 -17.49 1.92 8.22
C GLU A 115 -16.46 2.93 7.69
N LEU A 116 -15.26 2.44 7.30
CA LEU A 116 -14.18 3.25 6.74
C LEU A 116 -14.56 3.92 5.41
N VAL A 117 -15.14 3.15 4.50
CA VAL A 117 -15.58 3.69 3.20
C VAL A 117 -16.64 4.75 3.38
N LYS A 118 -17.63 4.50 4.27
CA LYS A 118 -18.70 5.44 4.54
C LYS A 118 -18.15 6.77 5.07
N GLU A 119 -17.31 6.71 6.08
CA GLU A 119 -16.72 7.91 6.69
C GLU A 119 -15.84 8.69 5.71
N ALA A 120 -15.02 7.97 4.91
CA ALA A 120 -14.19 8.61 3.89
C ALA A 120 -15.01 9.35 2.81
N VAL A 121 -16.13 8.77 2.38
CA VAL A 121 -17.04 9.40 1.41
C VAL A 121 -17.75 10.60 2.01
N GLU A 122 -18.24 10.49 3.24
CA GLU A 122 -18.94 11.57 3.93
C GLU A 122 -18.04 12.78 4.20
N LEU A 123 -16.81 12.53 4.67
CA LEU A 123 -15.81 13.60 4.90
C LEU A 123 -15.36 14.30 3.61
N ASP A 124 -15.30 13.57 2.50
CA ASP A 124 -14.93 14.14 1.18
C ASP A 124 -16.13 14.85 0.50
N GLY A 125 -17.31 14.87 1.11
CA GLY A 125 -18.54 15.42 0.52
C GLY A 125 -19.05 14.61 -0.67
N GLY A 126 -18.65 13.36 -0.77
CA GLY A 126 -19.03 12.43 -1.83
C GLY A 126 -20.45 11.91 -1.72
N LYS A 127 -20.83 11.05 -2.67
CA LYS A 127 -22.16 10.43 -2.70
C LYS A 127 -22.06 8.95 -2.96
N PHE A 128 -22.94 8.18 -2.33
CA PHE A 128 -23.05 6.75 -2.56
C PHE A 128 -23.88 6.44 -3.80
N PRO A 129 -23.58 5.34 -4.51
CA PRO A 129 -24.48 4.78 -5.49
C PRO A 129 -25.84 4.41 -4.87
N ASN A 130 -26.88 4.38 -5.67
CA ASN A 130 -28.16 3.86 -5.20
C ASN A 130 -28.18 2.33 -5.32
N PHE A 131 -27.87 1.65 -4.23
CA PHE A 131 -27.80 0.19 -4.17
C PHE A 131 -29.13 -0.52 -4.45
N ALA A 132 -30.27 0.17 -4.35
CA ALA A 132 -31.58 -0.39 -4.74
C ALA A 132 -31.73 -0.53 -6.27
N LYS A 133 -30.86 0.10 -7.04
CA LYS A 133 -30.87 0.00 -8.50
C LYS A 133 -29.81 -1.00 -8.96
N VAL A 134 -30.26 -2.10 -9.55
CA VAL A 134 -29.35 -3.06 -10.20
C VAL A 134 -28.71 -2.39 -11.40
N PRO A 135 -27.38 -2.20 -11.43
CA PRO A 135 -26.72 -1.47 -12.51
C PRO A 135 -26.60 -2.32 -13.77
N LYS A 136 -26.51 -1.68 -14.93
CA LYS A 136 -26.22 -2.36 -16.20
C LYS A 136 -24.82 -3.00 -16.23
N SER A 137 -23.88 -2.43 -15.49
CA SER A 137 -22.51 -2.90 -15.35
C SER A 137 -22.08 -2.78 -13.88
N HIS A 138 -21.41 -3.78 -13.36
CA HIS A 138 -21.01 -3.86 -11.94
C HIS A 138 -20.23 -2.62 -11.47
N TRP A 139 -19.34 -2.06 -12.31
CA TRP A 139 -18.55 -0.89 -11.97
C TRP A 139 -19.37 0.39 -11.71
N MET A 140 -20.65 0.43 -12.07
CA MET A 140 -21.51 1.60 -11.82
C MET A 140 -21.88 1.77 -10.34
N ASN A 141 -21.81 0.70 -9.56
CA ASN A 141 -22.07 0.73 -8.11
C ASN A 141 -20.76 0.68 -7.28
N GLN A 142 -19.59 0.83 -7.92
CA GLN A 142 -18.35 1.04 -7.16
C GLN A 142 -18.41 2.36 -6.39
N VAL A 143 -17.92 2.34 -5.16
CA VAL A 143 -17.84 3.52 -4.30
C VAL A 143 -16.47 4.15 -4.44
N TYR A 144 -16.40 5.39 -4.90
CA TYR A 144 -15.13 6.11 -4.99
C TYR A 144 -14.79 6.72 -3.63
N VAL A 145 -13.59 6.47 -3.15
CA VAL A 145 -13.08 7.03 -1.90
C VAL A 145 -11.88 7.93 -2.17
N ASN A 146 -11.76 8.96 -1.37
CA ASN A 146 -10.52 9.73 -1.31
C ASN A 146 -9.45 8.86 -0.60
N GLN A 147 -8.45 8.40 -1.36
CA GLN A 147 -7.42 7.48 -0.86
C GLN A 147 -6.61 8.03 0.32
N PHE A 148 -6.44 9.35 0.39
CA PHE A 148 -5.70 9.99 1.46
C PHE A 148 -6.51 10.01 2.75
N LEU A 149 -7.79 10.37 2.67
CA LEU A 149 -8.71 10.29 3.82
C LEU A 149 -8.85 8.84 4.29
N TYR A 150 -8.98 7.90 3.36
CA TYR A 150 -9.09 6.48 3.72
C TYR A 150 -7.87 5.99 4.51
N ALA A 151 -6.65 6.40 4.12
CA ALA A 151 -5.43 6.02 4.84
C ALA A 151 -5.42 6.58 6.27
N ILE A 152 -5.75 7.87 6.45
CA ILE A 152 -5.78 8.54 7.76
C ILE A 152 -6.85 7.90 8.65
N LEU A 153 -8.04 7.64 8.12
CA LEU A 153 -9.12 6.99 8.87
C LEU A 153 -8.78 5.56 9.28
N ALA A 154 -8.06 4.82 8.42
CA ALA A 154 -7.59 3.48 8.78
C ALA A 154 -6.61 3.51 9.96
N GLU A 155 -5.70 4.50 10.01
CA GLU A 155 -4.82 4.74 11.16
C GLU A 155 -5.63 5.08 12.41
N GLU A 156 -6.52 6.04 12.33
CA GLU A 156 -7.37 6.46 13.45
C GLU A 156 -8.19 5.28 14.02
N LYS A 157 -8.79 4.45 13.15
CA LYS A 157 -9.56 3.27 13.61
C LYS A 157 -8.67 2.21 14.25
N CYS A 158 -7.43 2.04 13.78
CA CYS A 158 -6.45 1.18 14.43
C CYS A 158 -6.11 1.70 15.84
N GLU A 159 -5.83 2.98 15.98
CA GLU A 159 -5.54 3.61 17.27
C GLU A 159 -6.73 3.50 18.24
N GLN A 160 -7.95 3.79 17.77
CA GLN A 160 -9.17 3.65 18.55
C GLN A 160 -9.42 2.22 19.02
N ALA A 161 -8.95 1.22 18.26
CA ALA A 161 -9.02 -0.19 18.63
C ALA A 161 -7.82 -0.65 19.51
N GLY A 162 -6.91 0.24 19.88
CA GLY A 162 -5.72 -0.09 20.67
C GLY A 162 -4.65 -0.87 19.92
N VAL A 163 -4.63 -0.78 18.58
CA VAL A 163 -3.64 -1.43 17.71
C VAL A 163 -2.40 -0.55 17.62
N ALA A 164 -1.23 -1.13 17.92
CA ALA A 164 0.05 -0.50 17.62
C ALA A 164 0.38 -0.67 16.13
N ILE A 165 0.90 0.38 15.50
CA ILE A 165 1.31 0.36 14.09
C ILE A 165 2.82 0.56 14.00
N ALA A 166 3.49 -0.23 13.16
CA ALA A 166 4.90 -0.07 12.84
C ALA A 166 5.07 0.02 11.32
N TYR A 167 5.31 1.23 10.82
CA TYR A 167 5.62 1.50 9.42
C TYR A 167 7.07 1.20 9.08
N HIS A 168 7.32 0.93 7.81
CA HIS A 168 8.64 0.62 7.27
C HIS A 168 9.31 -0.58 7.94
N GLU A 169 8.51 -1.47 8.52
CA GLU A 169 8.97 -2.73 9.07
C GLU A 169 8.40 -3.92 8.28
N PHE A 170 9.21 -4.94 8.11
CA PHE A 170 8.84 -6.15 7.40
C PHE A 170 9.51 -7.37 8.02
N PRO A 171 8.83 -8.54 8.11
CA PRO A 171 9.43 -9.77 8.63
C PRO A 171 10.66 -10.21 7.83
N ALA A 172 11.73 -10.51 8.52
CA ALA A 172 12.93 -11.14 7.98
C ALA A 172 12.95 -12.64 8.24
N SER A 173 12.39 -13.08 9.39
CA SER A 173 12.23 -14.49 9.74
C SER A 173 10.97 -14.72 10.56
N VAL A 174 10.47 -15.95 10.50
CA VAL A 174 9.30 -16.42 11.27
C VAL A 174 9.65 -17.82 11.82
N GLU A 175 9.58 -17.98 13.14
CA GLU A 175 9.90 -19.22 13.81
C GLU A 175 8.76 -19.63 14.75
N LYS A 176 8.41 -20.92 14.76
CA LYS A 176 7.43 -21.46 15.69
C LYS A 176 8.07 -21.67 17.06
N THR A 177 7.36 -21.25 18.10
CA THR A 177 7.77 -21.46 19.51
C THR A 177 6.75 -22.33 20.23
N THR A 178 7.05 -22.71 21.47
CA THR A 178 6.14 -23.53 22.29
C THR A 178 4.79 -22.83 22.56
N GLY A 179 4.79 -21.48 22.64
CA GLY A 179 3.59 -20.68 22.97
C GLY A 179 3.01 -19.84 21.82
N GLY A 180 3.53 -20.01 20.60
CA GLY A 180 3.13 -19.20 19.47
C GLY A 180 4.25 -19.04 18.44
N TRP A 181 4.66 -17.81 18.19
CA TRP A 181 5.60 -17.46 17.13
C TRP A 181 6.58 -16.39 17.58
N GLN A 182 7.81 -16.48 17.08
CA GLN A 182 8.78 -15.41 17.08
C GLN A 182 8.93 -14.90 15.65
N VAL A 183 8.84 -13.59 15.49
CA VAL A 183 9.00 -12.92 14.19
C VAL A 183 10.02 -11.81 14.34
N ASP A 184 11.12 -11.92 13.61
CA ASP A 184 12.12 -10.86 13.56
C ASP A 184 11.81 -9.93 12.40
N CYS A 185 11.47 -8.67 12.69
CA CYS A 185 11.20 -7.64 11.71
C CYS A 185 12.39 -6.70 11.58
N VAL A 186 12.58 -6.17 10.36
CA VAL A 186 13.63 -5.18 10.05
C VAL A 186 12.99 -3.93 9.43
N GLY A 187 13.53 -2.78 9.79
CA GLY A 187 13.15 -1.47 9.29
C GLY A 187 14.34 -0.52 9.20
N PHE A 188 14.09 0.78 8.99
CA PHE A 188 15.14 1.79 8.97
C PHE A 188 15.76 1.98 10.35
N GLY A 189 16.98 1.44 10.54
CA GLY A 189 17.68 1.51 11.83
C GLY A 189 17.03 0.70 12.97
N THR A 190 16.00 -0.09 12.68
CA THR A 190 15.22 -0.83 13.66
C THR A 190 15.32 -2.34 13.40
N ARG A 191 15.53 -3.09 14.45
CA ARG A 191 15.31 -4.53 14.51
C ARG A 191 14.32 -4.80 15.62
N ARG A 192 13.21 -5.44 15.30
CA ARG A 192 12.16 -5.76 16.27
C ARG A 192 11.95 -7.26 16.32
N ARG A 193 12.07 -7.83 17.51
CA ARG A 193 11.64 -9.19 17.77
C ARG A 193 10.22 -9.18 18.34
N VAL A 194 9.29 -9.77 17.61
CA VAL A 194 7.90 -9.90 18.03
C VAL A 194 7.65 -11.31 18.52
N ILE A 195 7.19 -11.43 19.76
CA ILE A 195 6.66 -12.69 20.30
C ILE A 195 5.15 -12.58 20.27
N CYS A 196 4.47 -13.49 19.59
CA CYS A 196 3.03 -13.45 19.44
C CYS A 196 2.39 -14.84 19.51
N LYS A 197 1.11 -14.89 19.91
CA LYS A 197 0.33 -16.13 19.94
C LYS A 197 -0.13 -16.52 18.52
N GLN A 198 -0.53 -15.52 17.73
CA GLN A 198 -1.06 -15.70 16.38
C GLN A 198 -0.45 -14.69 15.41
N ILE A 199 -0.30 -15.13 14.15
CA ILE A 199 0.07 -14.27 13.02
C ILE A 199 -1.07 -14.26 12.01
N ILE A 200 -1.39 -13.08 11.48
CA ILE A 200 -2.31 -12.92 10.35
C ILE A 200 -1.50 -12.41 9.17
N ASP A 201 -1.35 -13.24 8.14
CA ASP A 201 -0.65 -12.86 6.91
C ASP A 201 -1.59 -12.05 6.00
N CYS A 202 -1.37 -10.75 5.94
CA CYS A 202 -2.07 -9.80 5.08
C CYS A 202 -1.12 -9.13 4.07
N THR A 203 0.00 -9.77 3.75
CA THR A 203 1.04 -9.23 2.87
C THR A 203 0.61 -9.06 1.41
N GLY A 204 -0.49 -9.71 1.02
CA GLY A 204 -1.00 -9.73 -0.35
C GLY A 204 -0.29 -10.74 -1.26
N GLY A 205 0.83 -11.31 -0.81
CA GLY A 205 1.63 -12.29 -1.52
C GLY A 205 1.90 -13.56 -0.72
N ALA A 206 1.20 -13.76 0.41
CA ALA A 206 1.42 -14.88 1.33
C ALA A 206 2.91 -15.01 1.74
N GLU A 207 3.59 -13.87 1.97
CA GLU A 207 5.02 -13.87 2.25
C GLU A 207 5.34 -14.59 3.57
N VAL A 208 4.54 -14.37 4.62
CA VAL A 208 4.72 -15.05 5.92
C VAL A 208 4.52 -16.57 5.77
N VAL A 209 3.47 -16.96 5.05
CA VAL A 209 3.19 -18.38 4.71
C VAL A 209 4.39 -19.01 3.99
N GLY A 210 4.99 -18.30 3.05
CA GLY A 210 6.19 -18.73 2.35
C GLY A 210 7.43 -18.81 3.23
N MET A 211 7.63 -17.87 4.18
CA MET A 211 8.72 -17.91 5.17
C MET A 211 8.59 -19.11 6.11
N MET A 212 7.37 -19.54 6.38
CA MET A 212 7.08 -20.75 7.18
C MET A 212 7.26 -22.05 6.40
N GLY A 213 7.60 -21.98 5.11
CA GLY A 213 7.84 -23.17 4.25
C GLY A 213 6.59 -23.82 3.68
N PHE A 214 5.41 -23.19 3.82
CA PHE A 214 4.18 -23.70 3.20
C PHE A 214 4.14 -23.44 1.70
N ALA A 215 3.43 -24.31 0.99
CA ALA A 215 3.27 -24.23 -0.45
C ALA A 215 2.44 -23.02 -0.87
N ARG A 216 2.86 -22.39 -1.96
CA ARG A 216 2.18 -21.25 -2.57
C ARG A 216 2.05 -21.45 -4.06
N LEU A 217 0.92 -21.05 -4.62
CA LEU A 217 0.62 -21.09 -6.04
C LEU A 217 0.96 -19.74 -6.70
N ARG A 218 1.37 -19.82 -7.96
CA ARG A 218 1.59 -18.66 -8.82
C ARG A 218 1.37 -19.06 -10.27
N GLU A 219 0.73 -18.22 -11.05
CA GLU A 219 0.60 -18.40 -12.49
C GLU A 219 1.87 -17.93 -13.22
N GLU A 220 2.22 -18.62 -14.31
CA GLU A 220 3.31 -18.19 -15.20
C GLU A 220 2.93 -16.93 -15.99
N GLU A 221 1.69 -16.88 -16.48
CA GLU A 221 1.15 -15.73 -17.18
C GLU A 221 0.41 -14.81 -16.22
N THR A 222 0.96 -13.61 -16.00
CA THR A 222 0.40 -12.62 -15.08
C THR A 222 -0.62 -11.73 -15.77
N GLN A 223 -1.72 -11.42 -15.07
CA GLN A 223 -2.61 -10.34 -15.46
C GLN A 223 -1.88 -9.00 -15.37
N PRO A 224 -2.14 -8.06 -16.30
CA PRO A 224 -1.44 -6.78 -16.29
C PRO A 224 -1.76 -5.99 -15.02
N GLY A 225 -0.75 -5.41 -14.39
CA GLY A 225 -0.91 -4.39 -13.38
C GLY A 225 -1.48 -3.09 -13.96
N SER A 226 -1.80 -2.13 -13.11
CA SER A 226 -2.32 -0.83 -13.52
C SER A 226 -1.51 0.30 -12.89
N MET A 227 -0.90 1.16 -13.71
CA MET A 227 -0.36 2.43 -13.23
C MET A 227 -1.46 3.47 -13.31
N LEU A 228 -1.89 3.97 -12.15
CA LEU A 228 -2.93 4.97 -12.01
C LEU A 228 -2.33 6.36 -11.82
N PHE A 229 -2.90 7.36 -12.47
CA PHE A 229 -2.45 8.75 -12.39
C PHE A 229 -3.58 9.71 -12.76
N GLN A 230 -3.44 10.97 -12.38
CA GLN A 230 -4.39 12.01 -12.70
C GLN A 230 -3.77 13.05 -13.63
N LEU A 231 -4.47 13.36 -14.70
CA LEU A 231 -4.14 14.46 -15.58
C LEU A 231 -5.11 15.62 -15.37
N GLY A 232 -4.58 16.84 -15.43
CA GLY A 232 -5.34 18.08 -15.47
C GLY A 232 -5.26 18.73 -16.83
N GLU A 233 -6.25 19.59 -17.13
CA GLU A 233 -6.21 20.49 -18.28
C GLU A 233 -5.36 21.71 -17.93
N ALA A 234 -4.55 22.20 -18.87
CA ALA A 234 -3.70 23.37 -18.65
C ALA A 234 -4.50 24.61 -18.24
N ASN A 235 -5.72 24.75 -18.81
CA ASN A 235 -6.59 25.90 -18.62
C ASN A 235 -7.68 25.67 -17.54
N ASN A 236 -7.78 24.48 -16.97
CA ASN A 236 -8.72 24.16 -15.90
C ASN A 236 -8.11 23.16 -14.91
N PRO A 237 -7.26 23.64 -13.98
CA PRO A 237 -6.57 22.78 -13.03
C PRO A 237 -7.51 22.07 -12.04
N GLY A 238 -8.74 22.51 -11.88
CA GLY A 238 -9.75 21.86 -11.04
C GLY A 238 -10.33 20.58 -11.66
N ARG A 239 -10.25 20.41 -12.98
CA ARG A 239 -10.76 19.23 -13.68
C ARG A 239 -9.68 18.14 -13.71
N ARG A 240 -9.75 17.22 -12.76
CA ARG A 240 -8.86 16.07 -12.69
C ARG A 240 -9.50 14.85 -13.34
N GLN A 241 -8.79 14.19 -14.23
CA GLN A 241 -9.23 12.95 -14.85
C GLN A 241 -8.33 11.82 -14.40
N LEU A 242 -8.93 10.77 -13.84
CA LEU A 242 -8.21 9.52 -13.51
C LEU A 242 -7.90 8.77 -14.81
N HIS A 243 -6.66 8.41 -14.97
CA HIS A 243 -6.14 7.62 -16.08
C HIS A 243 -5.52 6.32 -15.58
N ARG A 244 -5.55 5.32 -16.43
CA ARG A 244 -4.95 4.01 -16.21
C ARG A 244 -4.11 3.61 -17.42
N LEU A 245 -2.90 3.10 -17.17
CA LEU A 245 -2.09 2.38 -18.15
C LEU A 245 -1.82 0.97 -17.64
N TYR A 246 -2.00 -0.02 -18.50
CA TYR A 246 -1.65 -1.39 -18.16
C TYR A 246 -0.14 -1.59 -18.16
N VAL A 247 0.34 -2.34 -17.19
CA VAL A 247 1.72 -2.77 -17.05
C VAL A 247 1.75 -4.27 -17.24
N HIS A 248 2.01 -4.70 -18.46
CA HIS A 248 2.07 -6.12 -18.82
C HIS A 248 3.27 -6.80 -18.15
N GLY A 249 3.08 -8.04 -17.71
CA GLY A 249 4.08 -8.79 -16.95
C GLY A 249 4.33 -8.24 -15.54
N ALA A 250 3.39 -7.44 -15.00
CA ALA A 250 3.47 -6.97 -13.63
C ALA A 250 3.23 -8.12 -12.67
N ASP A 251 4.14 -8.28 -11.72
CA ASP A 251 4.17 -9.36 -10.76
C ASP A 251 4.71 -8.81 -9.44
N SER A 252 3.97 -9.01 -8.36
CA SER A 252 4.35 -8.57 -7.02
C SER A 252 4.95 -9.67 -6.14
N SER A 253 5.41 -10.76 -6.74
CA SER A 253 6.00 -11.89 -6.01
C SER A 253 7.36 -11.59 -5.35
N ASN A 254 8.06 -10.57 -5.81
CA ASN A 254 9.32 -10.13 -5.21
C ASN A 254 9.66 -8.68 -5.55
N SER A 255 10.59 -8.08 -4.80
CA SER A 255 10.97 -6.68 -4.95
C SER A 255 11.56 -6.31 -6.32
N ARG A 256 12.22 -7.25 -7.02
CA ARG A 256 12.82 -6.98 -8.35
C ARG A 256 11.74 -6.83 -9.40
N THR A 257 10.73 -7.73 -9.39
CA THR A 257 9.59 -7.67 -10.33
C THR A 257 8.71 -6.45 -10.05
N VAL A 258 8.47 -6.11 -8.78
CA VAL A 258 7.80 -4.87 -8.36
C VAL A 258 8.55 -3.64 -8.88
N THR A 259 9.85 -3.57 -8.68
CA THR A 259 10.68 -2.45 -9.17
C THR A 259 10.55 -2.31 -10.68
N LYS A 260 10.71 -3.42 -11.42
CA LYS A 260 10.61 -3.43 -12.89
C LYS A 260 9.24 -2.93 -13.36
N ALA A 261 8.15 -3.41 -12.74
CA ALA A 261 6.79 -3.03 -13.09
C ALA A 261 6.54 -1.53 -12.83
N ASN A 262 6.94 -1.03 -11.65
CA ASN A 262 6.80 0.38 -11.30
C ASN A 262 7.58 1.30 -12.26
N MET A 263 8.82 0.96 -12.58
CA MET A 263 9.62 1.72 -13.53
C MET A 263 9.01 1.70 -14.95
N THR A 264 8.51 0.55 -15.39
CA THR A 264 7.84 0.40 -16.69
C THR A 264 6.58 1.24 -16.78
N GLY A 265 5.73 1.17 -15.73
CA GLY A 265 4.52 1.98 -15.65
C GLY A 265 4.82 3.48 -15.69
N ARG A 266 5.80 3.96 -14.92
CA ARG A 266 6.22 5.38 -14.91
C ARG A 266 6.78 5.83 -16.24
N LYS A 267 7.58 4.99 -16.94
CA LYS A 267 8.05 5.28 -18.30
C LYS A 267 6.89 5.44 -19.29
N SER A 268 5.88 4.58 -19.18
CA SER A 268 4.69 4.66 -20.02
C SER A 268 3.88 5.94 -19.77
N VAL A 269 3.73 6.35 -18.50
CA VAL A 269 3.12 7.64 -18.14
C VAL A 269 3.91 8.80 -18.75
N LEU A 270 5.23 8.80 -18.62
CA LEU A 270 6.09 9.84 -19.17
C LEU A 270 5.98 9.93 -20.70
N ALA A 271 5.93 8.80 -21.40
CA ALA A 271 5.74 8.74 -22.85
C ALA A 271 4.38 9.34 -23.26
N LYS A 272 3.31 9.03 -22.51
CA LYS A 272 1.98 9.60 -22.71
C LYS A 272 1.98 11.12 -22.52
N LEU A 273 2.61 11.61 -21.45
CA LEU A 273 2.70 13.07 -21.17
C LEU A 273 3.44 13.82 -22.28
N ARG A 274 4.55 13.27 -22.79
CA ARG A 274 5.29 13.86 -23.92
C ARG A 274 4.44 13.97 -25.18
N LYS A 275 3.56 12.99 -25.43
CA LYS A 275 2.69 12.95 -26.59
C LYS A 275 1.50 13.91 -26.43
N GLU A 276 0.84 13.91 -25.27
CA GLU A 276 -0.43 14.62 -25.06
C GLU A 276 -0.25 16.04 -24.53
N LYS A 277 0.94 16.40 -24.05
CA LYS A 277 1.27 17.73 -23.48
C LYS A 277 0.30 18.15 -22.36
N LYS A 278 -0.24 17.19 -21.61
CA LYS A 278 -1.11 17.42 -20.46
C LYS A 278 -0.31 17.58 -19.17
N ARG A 279 -0.90 18.20 -18.17
CA ARG A 279 -0.29 18.37 -16.86
C ARG A 279 -0.51 17.13 -16.00
N LEU A 280 0.57 16.54 -15.48
CA LEU A 280 0.48 15.48 -14.47
C LEU A 280 0.12 16.12 -13.12
N MET A 281 -1.02 15.75 -12.55
CA MET A 281 -1.53 16.26 -11.29
C MET A 281 -1.18 15.32 -10.14
N HIS A 282 -1.26 14.01 -10.38
CA HIS A 282 -0.93 12.99 -9.40
C HIS A 282 -0.46 11.72 -10.11
N LEU A 283 0.46 11.00 -9.49
CA LEU A 283 0.94 9.70 -9.94
C LEU A 283 1.03 8.78 -8.72
N GLN A 284 0.42 7.62 -8.82
CA GLN A 284 0.52 6.64 -7.74
C GLN A 284 1.96 6.16 -7.57
N PRO A 285 2.44 6.02 -6.33
CA PRO A 285 3.81 5.59 -6.08
C PRO A 285 4.06 4.15 -6.52
N GLU A 286 3.03 3.32 -6.55
CA GLU A 286 3.11 1.91 -6.92
C GLU A 286 2.03 1.53 -7.94
N ALA A 287 2.34 0.57 -8.81
CA ALA A 287 1.36 -0.02 -9.71
C ALA A 287 0.35 -0.87 -8.90
N GLY A 288 -0.90 -0.83 -9.28
CA GLY A 288 -1.90 -1.76 -8.76
C GLY A 288 -1.65 -3.16 -9.34
N PHE A 289 -1.11 -4.05 -8.53
CA PHE A 289 -0.83 -5.43 -8.93
C PHE A 289 -2.08 -6.30 -8.83
N ARG A 290 -2.20 -7.28 -9.72
CA ARG A 290 -3.23 -8.32 -9.69
C ARG A 290 -2.67 -9.70 -9.38
N GLU A 291 -1.38 -9.89 -9.64
CA GLU A 291 -0.72 -11.18 -9.52
C GLU A 291 0.40 -11.14 -8.49
N SER A 292 0.40 -12.18 -7.65
CA SER A 292 1.41 -12.51 -6.66
C SER A 292 1.34 -13.99 -6.35
N TYR A 293 2.03 -14.43 -5.31
CA TYR A 293 1.77 -15.73 -4.73
C TYR A 293 0.41 -15.73 -4.01
N ARG A 294 -0.22 -16.89 -3.98
CA ARG A 294 -1.39 -17.22 -3.17
C ARG A 294 -1.17 -18.54 -2.44
N ILE A 295 -1.85 -18.71 -1.32
CA ILE A 295 -1.75 -19.92 -0.51
C ILE A 295 -2.28 -21.10 -1.31
N GLU A 296 -1.55 -22.23 -1.27
CA GLU A 296 -2.10 -23.52 -1.69
C GLU A 296 -2.87 -24.10 -0.50
N GLY A 297 -4.20 -24.06 -0.61
CA GLY A 297 -5.10 -24.60 0.41
C GLY A 297 -5.37 -26.10 0.17
N GLU A 298 -5.93 -26.78 1.16
CA GLU A 298 -6.42 -28.16 1.03
C GLU A 298 -7.50 -28.27 -0.05
N THR A 299 -8.26 -27.20 -0.25
CA THR A 299 -9.25 -27.07 -1.33
C THR A 299 -8.92 -25.85 -2.18
N ILE A 300 -8.77 -26.06 -3.48
CA ILE A 300 -8.58 -24.99 -4.46
C ILE A 300 -9.92 -24.72 -5.14
N ILE A 301 -10.49 -23.54 -4.91
CA ILE A 301 -11.75 -23.12 -5.54
C ILE A 301 -11.49 -22.81 -7.01
N THR A 302 -12.21 -23.47 -7.88
CA THR A 302 -12.13 -23.31 -9.34
C THR A 302 -13.20 -22.36 -9.87
N VAL A 303 -13.04 -21.90 -11.12
CA VAL A 303 -14.09 -21.14 -11.82
C VAL A 303 -15.39 -21.96 -11.90
N ASN A 304 -15.30 -23.29 -12.04
CA ASN A 304 -16.47 -24.16 -12.09
C ASN A 304 -17.21 -24.19 -10.76
N ASP A 305 -16.51 -24.29 -9.62
CA ASP A 305 -17.14 -24.22 -8.30
C ASP A 305 -17.88 -22.89 -8.12
N TYR A 306 -17.23 -21.80 -8.55
CA TYR A 306 -17.83 -20.46 -8.45
C TYR A 306 -19.07 -20.31 -9.34
N THR A 307 -19.03 -20.78 -10.58
CA THR A 307 -20.14 -20.62 -11.55
C THR A 307 -21.29 -21.61 -11.31
N SER A 308 -21.01 -22.75 -10.70
CA SER A 308 -22.06 -23.72 -10.29
C SER A 308 -22.75 -23.36 -8.98
N GLY A 309 -22.24 -22.36 -8.24
CA GLY A 309 -22.76 -21.99 -6.93
C GLY A 309 -22.49 -23.06 -5.86
N ARG A 310 -21.36 -23.78 -5.98
CA ARG A 310 -20.99 -24.78 -4.97
C ARG A 310 -20.87 -24.11 -3.58
N VAL A 311 -21.48 -24.73 -2.60
CA VAL A 311 -21.39 -24.32 -1.19
C VAL A 311 -20.40 -25.25 -0.48
N PHE A 312 -19.51 -24.65 0.31
CA PHE A 312 -18.56 -25.38 1.14
C PHE A 312 -19.03 -25.31 2.60
N GLU A 313 -18.93 -26.44 3.32
CA GLU A 313 -19.40 -26.55 4.70
C GLU A 313 -18.65 -25.64 5.67
N ASP A 314 -17.38 -25.39 5.39
CA ASP A 314 -16.46 -24.54 6.14
C ASP A 314 -16.34 -23.11 5.59
N ALA A 315 -17.26 -22.71 4.72
CA ALA A 315 -17.23 -21.36 4.11
C ALA A 315 -17.38 -20.26 5.15
N VAL A 316 -16.37 -19.41 5.27
CA VAL A 316 -16.38 -18.24 6.18
C VAL A 316 -16.95 -16.97 5.51
N SER A 317 -17.13 -16.98 4.20
CA SER A 317 -17.66 -15.85 3.43
C SER A 317 -18.29 -16.32 2.12
N ASN A 318 -19.13 -15.46 1.53
CA ASN A 318 -19.69 -15.66 0.20
C ASN A 318 -19.17 -14.57 -0.74
N ALA A 319 -18.83 -14.93 -1.97
CA ALA A 319 -18.38 -14.00 -3.00
C ALA A 319 -19.45 -13.83 -4.08
N PHE A 320 -19.79 -12.58 -4.40
CA PHE A 320 -20.83 -12.22 -5.39
C PHE A 320 -20.26 -11.36 -6.54
N TYR A 321 -18.96 -11.21 -6.62
CA TYR A 321 -18.34 -10.40 -7.66
C TYR A 321 -18.23 -11.19 -8.95
N PRO A 322 -18.53 -10.60 -10.13
CA PRO A 322 -18.34 -11.30 -11.39
C PRO A 322 -16.88 -11.65 -11.63
N VAL A 323 -16.64 -12.80 -12.27
CA VAL A 323 -15.27 -13.20 -12.63
C VAL A 323 -14.71 -12.20 -13.64
N ASP A 324 -13.72 -11.42 -13.22
CA ASP A 324 -13.08 -10.36 -14.01
C ASP A 324 -11.62 -10.70 -14.27
N LEU A 325 -11.33 -11.23 -15.45
CA LEU A 325 -9.98 -11.61 -15.87
C LEU A 325 -9.44 -10.61 -16.88
N HIS A 326 -8.24 -10.08 -16.61
CA HIS A 326 -7.50 -9.22 -17.51
C HIS A 326 -6.32 -9.99 -18.13
N THR A 327 -6.50 -10.57 -19.31
CA THR A 327 -5.41 -11.22 -20.04
C THR A 327 -4.65 -10.25 -20.93
N LYS A 328 -3.55 -10.73 -21.56
CA LYS A 328 -2.76 -9.95 -22.54
C LYS A 328 -3.59 -9.28 -23.61
N ASN A 329 -4.69 -9.91 -24.01
CA ASN A 329 -5.56 -9.48 -25.12
C ASN A 329 -6.82 -8.73 -24.64
N GLY A 330 -6.94 -8.46 -23.35
CA GLY A 330 -8.11 -7.83 -22.76
C GLY A 330 -9.32 -8.77 -22.77
N VAL A 331 -9.66 -9.39 -21.65
CA VAL A 331 -10.86 -10.22 -21.55
C VAL A 331 -12.00 -9.41 -21.00
N LYS A 332 -13.16 -9.53 -21.66
CA LYS A 332 -14.39 -8.99 -21.09
C LYS A 332 -14.79 -9.83 -19.88
N PRO A 333 -15.25 -9.19 -18.80
CA PRO A 333 -15.80 -9.91 -17.65
C PRO A 333 -16.83 -10.91 -18.12
N LYS A 334 -16.77 -12.15 -17.63
CA LYS A 334 -17.85 -13.12 -17.85
C LYS A 334 -18.90 -12.86 -16.78
N PRO A 335 -20.14 -12.47 -17.15
CA PRO A 335 -21.19 -12.37 -16.17
C PRO A 335 -21.45 -13.76 -15.59
N LEU A 336 -21.59 -13.84 -14.28
CA LEU A 336 -22.14 -15.01 -13.61
C LEU A 336 -23.61 -15.14 -14.03
N LYS A 337 -23.99 -16.31 -14.48
CA LYS A 337 -25.40 -16.63 -14.74
C LYS A 337 -26.08 -17.05 -13.48
#